data_349b8a9cdcb68655bb8816ed4903b335
#
_entry.id   349b8a9cdcb68655bb8816ed4903b335
#
_cell.length_a   1.000
_cell.length_b   1.000
_cell.length_c   1.000
_cell.angle_alpha   90.00
_cell.angle_beta   90.00
_cell.angle_gamma   90.00
#
_symmetry.space_group_name_H-M   'P 1'
#
loop_
_entity.id
_entity.type
_entity.pdbx_description
1 polymer ?
#
loop_
_entity_poly.entity_id
_entity_poly.type
_entity_poly.pdbx_seq_one_letter_code
_entity_poly.pdbx_strand_id
1 'polypeptide(L)'
;VLVHWQAVSFDNKSPIFGNQSMSSKVIYSAVAVVGIALASGAAWWYQQPENSAAKSLASPGSAASAPQAAASGPGGGRPPSVEVAKVEIARLTDDTQAVGSLRSRRGVILRPEVSGRITQLNFTDGQRVRKGQVLVQFDDQLPQAQIQQSMAELSIAQANQKRNQELVAQNFVSQRSLDESAANLQVAQARLALSRATAERLKIIAPFDGIAGIRLVNVGDYLKDGADIVNIEDIDAIFVDFRLPERFQSKVKRGQIAMLDLDALPGRKFSAKIQAIDPLIDTNGRSVGVRGCIDNRQLQLRPGMFARVNAVFGVRDNARVIPEEAIVPQGGKQFVIRLVPGDTPQSRISQRLEVKVGLRSPGKVEVLEGLEIGDTVVVAGQQRVPRDGMTVTVVDLNSARPGRGGDAAGAAKPGASAPVAPAPVVAASAAPVPVVPAAPASATASGQRPGAGGKPGALVAKGPNPCDELSAVDKPQGKPQAKPSGKPA
;
A
#
# COMPACT_ATOMS: atom_id res chain seq x y z
N VAL A 1 -15.07 57.60 39.18
CA VAL A 1 -15.86 58.19 38.10
C VAL A 1 -16.29 57.03 37.18
N LEU A 2 -17.56 56.58 37.41
CA LEU A 2 -18.22 55.61 36.58
C LEU A 2 -18.61 56.26 35.23
N VAL A 3 -18.32 55.60 34.10
CA VAL A 3 -18.94 55.95 32.84
C VAL A 3 -19.62 54.69 32.29
N HIS A 4 -20.92 54.79 32.26
CA HIS A 4 -21.94 53.87 31.74
C HIS A 4 -21.91 53.93 30.20
N TRP A 5 -21.81 52.79 29.52
CA TRP A 5 -22.10 52.72 28.09
C TRP A 5 -23.31 51.83 27.86
N GLN A 6 -24.38 52.49 27.39
CA GLN A 6 -25.64 51.89 26.96
C GLN A 6 -25.46 51.17 25.60
N ALA A 7 -26.04 50.00 25.54
CA ALA A 7 -26.25 49.26 24.30
C ALA A 7 -27.35 49.91 23.44
N VAL A 8 -27.05 50.24 22.21
CA VAL A 8 -28.06 50.68 21.21
C VAL A 8 -28.41 49.47 20.36
N SER A 9 -29.68 49.02 20.53
CA SER A 9 -30.32 48.02 19.71
C SER A 9 -30.84 48.69 18.44
N PHE A 10 -30.39 48.25 17.24
CA PHE A 10 -31.01 48.61 15.96
C PHE A 10 -31.89 47.44 15.51
N ASP A 11 -33.19 47.65 15.71
CA ASP A 11 -34.29 46.90 15.09
C ASP A 11 -34.47 47.39 13.67
N ASN A 12 -34.21 46.55 12.66
CA ASN A 12 -34.50 46.90 11.27
C ASN A 12 -35.45 45.85 10.67
N LYS A 13 -36.74 46.09 10.84
CA LYS A 13 -37.80 45.44 10.10
C LYS A 13 -37.84 45.97 8.69
N SER A 14 -37.74 45.11 7.70
CA SER A 14 -38.13 45.36 6.33
C SER A 14 -38.84 44.16 5.72
N PRO A 15 -39.78 44.35 4.80
CA PRO A 15 -40.92 43.46 4.66
C PRO A 15 -40.73 42.34 3.64
N ILE A 16 -41.54 41.35 3.87
CA ILE A 16 -41.87 40.16 3.12
C ILE A 16 -42.24 40.49 1.66
N PHE A 17 -41.52 39.92 0.69
CA PHE A 17 -42.07 39.45 -0.57
C PHE A 17 -41.53 38.08 -0.86
N GLY A 18 -42.40 37.09 -0.70
CA GLY A 18 -42.13 35.72 -1.06
C GLY A 18 -42.03 35.54 -2.56
N ASN A 19 -40.99 34.90 -2.98
CA ASN A 19 -40.95 34.16 -4.23
C ASN A 19 -40.29 32.80 -3.94
N GLN A 20 -41.13 31.80 -3.66
CA GLN A 20 -40.66 30.40 -3.51
C GLN A 20 -40.38 29.89 -4.94
N SER A 21 -39.15 30.02 -5.38
CA SER A 21 -38.64 29.15 -6.42
C SER A 21 -38.45 27.76 -5.85
N MET A 22 -39.37 26.85 -6.14
CA MET A 22 -39.19 25.41 -5.87
C MET A 22 -37.85 25.00 -6.42
N SER A 23 -36.95 24.62 -5.55
CA SER A 23 -35.61 24.23 -5.91
C SER A 23 -35.66 23.06 -6.90
N SER A 24 -34.99 23.22 -8.04
CA SER A 24 -34.90 22.22 -9.12
C SER A 24 -34.58 20.79 -8.63
N LYS A 25 -33.97 20.66 -7.46
CA LYS A 25 -33.66 19.38 -6.80
C LYS A 25 -34.89 18.55 -6.43
N VAL A 26 -36.01 19.18 -6.09
CA VAL A 26 -37.25 18.46 -5.74
C VAL A 26 -37.92 17.92 -7.01
N ILE A 27 -37.84 18.62 -8.13
CA ILE A 27 -38.36 18.15 -9.41
C ILE A 27 -37.53 16.96 -9.93
N TYR A 28 -36.22 17.02 -9.85
CA TYR A 28 -35.35 15.87 -10.26
C TYR A 28 -35.55 14.62 -9.38
N SER A 29 -35.77 14.79 -8.08
CA SER A 29 -36.04 13.63 -7.21
C SER A 29 -37.42 13.01 -7.49
N ALA A 30 -38.44 13.81 -7.79
CA ALA A 30 -39.77 13.29 -8.17
C ALA A 30 -39.73 12.54 -9.52
N VAL A 31 -39.01 13.07 -10.52
CA VAL A 31 -38.84 12.40 -11.81
C VAL A 31 -38.07 11.09 -11.69
N ALA A 32 -37.02 11.05 -10.83
CA ALA A 32 -36.25 9.84 -10.58
C ALA A 32 -37.09 8.73 -9.93
N VAL A 33 -37.93 9.08 -8.95
CA VAL A 33 -38.83 8.11 -8.29
C VAL A 33 -39.87 7.53 -9.24
N VAL A 34 -40.46 8.37 -10.09
CA VAL A 34 -41.42 7.93 -11.11
C VAL A 34 -40.74 7.03 -12.15
N GLY A 35 -39.52 7.36 -12.56
CA GLY A 35 -38.72 6.55 -13.50
C GLY A 35 -38.41 5.15 -12.95
N ILE A 36 -38.03 5.06 -11.67
CA ILE A 36 -37.74 3.78 -10.99
C ILE A 36 -39.02 2.96 -10.82
N ALA A 37 -40.17 3.57 -10.50
CA ALA A 37 -41.44 2.88 -10.37
C ALA A 37 -41.93 2.28 -11.72
N LEU A 38 -41.76 3.01 -12.82
CA LEU A 38 -42.11 2.54 -14.15
C LEU A 38 -41.18 1.41 -14.62
N ALA A 39 -39.88 1.51 -14.36
CA ALA A 39 -38.92 0.47 -14.71
C ALA A 39 -39.15 -0.83 -13.90
N SER A 40 -39.48 -0.70 -12.60
CA SER A 40 -39.80 -1.85 -11.74
C SER A 40 -41.11 -2.53 -12.16
N GLY A 41 -42.11 -1.76 -12.57
CA GLY A 41 -43.40 -2.30 -13.09
C GLY A 41 -43.22 -3.04 -14.41
N ALA A 42 -42.42 -2.51 -15.33
CA ALA A 42 -42.12 -3.17 -16.58
C ALA A 42 -41.33 -4.46 -16.40
N ALA A 43 -40.36 -4.49 -15.48
CA ALA A 43 -39.58 -5.69 -15.17
C ALA A 43 -40.45 -6.77 -14.52
N TRP A 44 -41.39 -6.39 -13.63
CA TRP A 44 -42.32 -7.35 -13.02
C TRP A 44 -43.28 -7.92 -14.05
N TRP A 45 -43.79 -7.13 -15.00
CA TRP A 45 -44.65 -7.62 -16.08
C TRP A 45 -43.93 -8.56 -17.07
N TYR A 46 -42.66 -8.33 -17.34
CA TYR A 46 -41.84 -9.17 -18.20
C TYR A 46 -41.42 -10.50 -17.56
N GLN A 47 -41.46 -10.61 -16.22
CA GLN A 47 -41.08 -11.80 -15.46
C GLN A 47 -42.27 -12.71 -15.11
N GLN A 48 -43.51 -12.41 -15.54
CA GLN A 48 -44.63 -13.29 -15.27
C GLN A 48 -44.51 -14.54 -16.20
N PRO A 49 -44.40 -15.75 -15.65
CA PRO A 49 -44.42 -16.97 -16.47
C PRO A 49 -45.82 -17.14 -17.06
N GLU A 50 -45.91 -17.21 -18.39
CA GLU A 50 -47.16 -17.56 -19.07
C GLU A 50 -47.60 -18.97 -18.66
N ASN A 51 -48.62 -19.01 -17.81
CA ASN A 51 -49.35 -20.24 -17.53
C ASN A 51 -50.20 -20.63 -18.76
N SER A 52 -49.58 -21.29 -19.72
CA SER A 52 -50.31 -21.91 -20.82
C SER A 52 -51.07 -23.14 -20.32
N ALA A 53 -52.30 -22.94 -19.92
CA ALA A 53 -53.27 -24.03 -19.70
C ALA A 53 -53.62 -24.66 -21.05
N ALA A 54 -52.94 -25.75 -21.39
CA ALA A 54 -53.30 -26.59 -22.51
C ALA A 54 -54.58 -27.40 -22.18
N LYS A 55 -55.70 -27.03 -22.79
CA LYS A 55 -56.90 -27.87 -22.86
C LYS A 55 -56.58 -29.10 -23.69
N SER A 56 -56.48 -30.27 -23.06
CA SER A 56 -56.51 -31.58 -23.76
C SER A 56 -57.92 -31.99 -24.06
N LEU A 57 -58.26 -32.04 -25.35
CA LEU A 57 -59.45 -32.71 -25.86
C LEU A 57 -59.20 -34.23 -25.83
N ALA A 58 -60.08 -34.93 -25.18
CA ALA A 58 -60.13 -36.35 -25.12
C ALA A 58 -60.58 -36.95 -26.51
N SER A 59 -59.89 -37.97 -26.95
CA SER A 59 -60.42 -38.94 -27.89
C SER A 59 -60.12 -40.36 -27.41
N PRO A 60 -61.06 -41.27 -27.46
CA PRO A 60 -60.93 -42.64 -26.91
C PRO A 60 -60.45 -43.62 -27.94
N GLY A 61 -59.63 -44.57 -27.54
CA GLY A 61 -59.48 -45.82 -28.23
C GLY A 61 -58.07 -46.30 -28.53
N SER A 62 -57.53 -47.17 -27.70
CA SER A 62 -57.00 -48.50 -28.06
C SER A 62 -56.25 -49.08 -26.86
N ALA A 63 -56.76 -50.17 -26.38
CA ALA A 63 -56.09 -51.02 -25.41
C ALA A 63 -54.90 -51.73 -26.07
N ALA A 64 -53.70 -51.50 -25.48
CA ALA A 64 -52.52 -52.32 -25.74
C ALA A 64 -51.73 -52.49 -24.44
N SER A 65 -51.63 -53.71 -24.08
CA SER A 65 -50.93 -54.46 -23.06
C SER A 65 -49.73 -53.70 -22.40
N ALA A 66 -49.84 -53.52 -21.08
CA ALA A 66 -48.70 -53.12 -20.23
C ALA A 66 -47.72 -54.29 -20.09
N PRO A 67 -46.39 -54.09 -20.27
CA PRO A 67 -45.43 -55.03 -19.73
C PRO A 67 -45.34 -54.82 -18.24
N GLN A 68 -45.55 -55.85 -17.47
CA GLN A 68 -45.29 -55.94 -16.03
C GLN A 68 -43.85 -55.45 -15.74
N ALA A 69 -43.76 -54.41 -14.95
CA ALA A 69 -42.50 -54.05 -14.35
C ALA A 69 -42.10 -55.19 -13.40
N ALA A 70 -41.08 -55.92 -13.79
CA ALA A 70 -40.41 -56.87 -12.93
C ALA A 70 -39.87 -56.10 -11.72
N ALA A 71 -40.31 -56.49 -10.52
CA ALA A 71 -39.74 -56.06 -9.25
C ALA A 71 -38.24 -56.39 -9.26
N SER A 72 -37.40 -55.36 -9.43
CA SER A 72 -35.97 -55.47 -9.23
C SER A 72 -35.76 -55.80 -7.75
N GLY A 73 -35.40 -57.03 -7.45
CA GLY A 73 -34.89 -57.43 -6.14
C GLY A 73 -33.69 -56.59 -5.72
N PRO A 74 -33.27 -56.67 -4.47
CA PRO A 74 -32.12 -55.89 -3.98
C PRO A 74 -30.85 -56.38 -4.70
N GLY A 75 -30.57 -55.77 -5.86
CA GLY A 75 -29.37 -55.99 -6.63
C GLY A 75 -28.21 -55.47 -5.84
N GLY A 76 -27.22 -56.31 -5.58
CA GLY A 76 -25.95 -55.97 -4.97
C GLY A 76 -25.30 -54.82 -5.75
N GLY A 77 -25.51 -53.56 -5.28
CA GLY A 77 -24.95 -52.38 -5.88
C GLY A 77 -23.43 -52.48 -5.79
N ARG A 78 -22.76 -52.26 -6.91
CA ARG A 78 -21.32 -52.09 -6.94
C ARG A 78 -20.94 -51.07 -5.86
N PRO A 79 -19.89 -51.35 -5.03
CA PRO A 79 -19.48 -50.42 -4.00
C PRO A 79 -19.20 -49.03 -4.63
N PRO A 80 -19.64 -47.94 -4.00
CA PRO A 80 -19.46 -46.59 -4.55
C PRO A 80 -17.99 -46.31 -4.75
N SER A 81 -17.63 -45.75 -5.91
CA SER A 81 -16.28 -45.32 -6.21
C SER A 81 -15.99 -43.94 -5.61
N VAL A 82 -14.86 -43.79 -4.92
CA VAL A 82 -14.42 -42.57 -4.29
C VAL A 82 -12.96 -42.23 -4.66
N GLU A 83 -12.67 -40.96 -4.74
CA GLU A 83 -11.29 -40.49 -4.89
C GLU A 83 -10.67 -40.24 -3.53
N VAL A 84 -9.38 -40.52 -3.41
CA VAL A 84 -8.68 -40.49 -2.14
C VAL A 84 -7.38 -39.68 -2.21
N ALA A 85 -6.98 -39.12 -1.07
CA ALA A 85 -5.65 -38.58 -0.83
C ALA A 85 -5.11 -39.13 0.47
N LYS A 86 -3.80 -39.14 0.61
CA LYS A 86 -3.12 -39.50 1.88
C LYS A 86 -2.87 -38.24 2.72
N VAL A 87 -2.89 -38.43 4.02
CA VAL A 87 -2.43 -37.41 4.97
C VAL A 87 -0.92 -37.29 4.86
N GLU A 88 -0.45 -36.14 4.45
CA GLU A 88 0.97 -35.84 4.25
C GLU A 88 1.48 -34.84 5.29
N ILE A 89 2.79 -34.80 5.50
CA ILE A 89 3.47 -33.72 6.20
C ILE A 89 3.83 -32.66 5.17
N ALA A 90 3.41 -31.43 5.42
CA ALA A 90 3.81 -30.30 4.59
C ALA A 90 4.15 -29.08 5.44
N ARG A 91 4.98 -28.22 4.86
CA ARG A 91 5.25 -26.90 5.42
C ARG A 91 4.09 -25.98 5.08
N LEU A 92 3.43 -25.44 6.10
CA LEU A 92 2.38 -24.43 5.94
C LEU A 92 2.85 -23.08 6.46
N THR A 93 2.52 -22.04 5.72
CA THR A 93 2.73 -20.65 6.13
C THR A 93 1.40 -20.05 6.54
N ASP A 94 1.35 -19.45 7.73
CA ASP A 94 0.24 -18.59 8.16
C ASP A 94 0.54 -17.20 7.60
N ASP A 95 0.00 -16.88 6.45
CA ASP A 95 0.22 -15.61 5.77
C ASP A 95 -1.10 -14.96 5.33
N THR A 96 -1.04 -13.68 5.08
CA THR A 96 -2.14 -12.93 4.51
C THR A 96 -1.63 -11.91 3.52
N GLN A 97 -2.42 -11.67 2.48
CA GLN A 97 -2.12 -10.67 1.48
C GLN A 97 -2.89 -9.38 1.77
N ALA A 98 -2.20 -8.26 1.59
CA ALA A 98 -2.77 -6.93 1.69
C ALA A 98 -2.21 -6.04 0.58
N VAL A 99 -2.94 -4.99 0.23
CA VAL A 99 -2.44 -3.96 -0.67
C VAL A 99 -1.91 -2.81 0.17
N GLY A 100 -0.71 -2.33 -0.15
CA GLY A 100 -0.07 -1.21 0.50
C GLY A 100 0.36 -0.13 -0.49
N SER A 101 0.58 1.07 0.00
CA SER A 101 1.16 2.18 -0.74
C SER A 101 2.52 2.55 -0.19
N LEU A 102 3.46 2.86 -1.08
CA LEU A 102 4.79 3.30 -0.71
C LEU A 102 4.79 4.80 -0.41
N ARG A 103 5.48 5.19 0.66
CA ARG A 103 5.67 6.58 1.06
C ARG A 103 7.14 6.84 1.37
N SER A 104 7.59 8.05 1.11
CA SER A 104 8.90 8.51 1.57
C SER A 104 8.97 8.53 3.10
N ARG A 105 10.16 8.37 3.63
CA ARG A 105 10.41 8.54 5.07
C ARG A 105 10.06 9.94 5.53
N ARG A 106 10.43 10.95 4.76
CA ARG A 106 10.11 12.36 4.94
C ARG A 106 9.90 12.98 3.58
N GLY A 107 8.84 13.74 3.43
CA GLY A 107 8.55 14.51 2.23
C GLY A 107 8.03 15.89 2.63
N VAL A 108 8.50 16.93 1.97
CA VAL A 108 8.06 18.30 2.19
C VAL A 108 8.05 19.06 0.87
N ILE A 109 7.02 19.86 0.68
CA ILE A 109 6.99 20.86 -0.38
C ILE A 109 7.53 22.16 0.23
N LEU A 110 8.65 22.64 -0.31
CA LEU A 110 9.23 23.90 0.13
C LEU A 110 8.40 25.06 -0.36
N ARG A 111 8.11 25.97 0.57
CA ARG A 111 7.34 27.20 0.34
C ARG A 111 8.06 28.37 0.99
N PRO A 112 8.05 29.57 0.38
CA PRO A 112 8.59 30.75 1.01
C PRO A 112 7.68 31.24 2.14
N GLU A 113 8.29 31.76 3.20
CA GLU A 113 7.58 32.42 4.30
C GLU A 113 7.30 33.90 4.03
N VAL A 114 8.02 34.46 3.06
CA VAL A 114 7.90 35.87 2.66
C VAL A 114 7.91 35.98 1.14
N SER A 115 7.19 36.95 0.62
CA SER A 115 7.18 37.21 -0.82
C SER A 115 8.48 37.86 -1.27
N GLY A 116 8.94 37.54 -2.47
CA GLY A 116 10.17 38.10 -3.03
C GLY A 116 10.48 37.63 -4.44
N ARG A 117 11.48 38.26 -5.05
CA ARG A 117 12.02 37.84 -6.35
C ARG A 117 13.17 36.85 -6.15
N ILE A 118 13.18 35.78 -6.92
CA ILE A 118 14.28 34.81 -6.92
C ILE A 118 15.50 35.41 -7.62
N THR A 119 16.63 35.43 -6.94
CA THR A 119 17.90 35.86 -7.50
C THR A 119 18.79 34.69 -7.84
N GLN A 120 18.72 33.57 -7.07
CA GLN A 120 19.56 32.40 -7.31
C GLN A 120 18.79 31.12 -7.00
N LEU A 121 19.06 30.07 -7.82
CA LEU A 121 18.63 28.69 -7.62
C LEU A 121 19.89 27.81 -7.54
N ASN A 122 20.14 27.20 -6.40
CA ASN A 122 21.37 26.45 -6.11
C ASN A 122 21.16 24.93 -6.14
N PHE A 123 20.22 24.45 -6.94
CA PHE A 123 19.97 23.04 -7.17
C PHE A 123 19.46 22.79 -8.59
N THR A 124 19.58 21.55 -9.03
CA THR A 124 19.01 21.04 -10.29
C THR A 124 17.92 20.00 -10.00
N ASP A 125 17.02 19.82 -10.96
CA ASP A 125 15.93 18.84 -10.87
C ASP A 125 16.49 17.43 -10.68
N GLY A 126 15.95 16.69 -9.70
CA GLY A 126 16.41 15.34 -9.36
C GLY A 126 17.72 15.28 -8.56
N GLN A 127 18.31 16.41 -8.19
CA GLN A 127 19.57 16.45 -7.45
C GLN A 127 19.41 16.01 -6.00
N ARG A 128 20.40 15.30 -5.45
CA ARG A 128 20.52 15.06 -4.02
C ARG A 128 20.93 16.34 -3.29
N VAL A 129 20.16 16.73 -2.30
CA VAL A 129 20.38 17.92 -1.47
C VAL A 129 20.67 17.50 -0.04
N ARG A 130 21.45 18.35 0.68
CA ARG A 130 21.83 18.11 2.08
C ARG A 130 21.05 19.04 3.02
N LYS A 131 20.81 18.59 4.22
CA LYS A 131 20.23 19.41 5.29
C LYS A 131 21.03 20.71 5.45
N GLY A 132 20.32 21.86 5.49
CA GLY A 132 20.95 23.19 5.64
C GLY A 132 21.48 23.79 4.33
N GLN A 133 21.47 23.06 3.21
CA GLN A 133 21.83 23.59 1.90
C GLN A 133 20.84 24.68 1.49
N VAL A 134 21.33 25.85 1.09
CA VAL A 134 20.50 26.93 0.52
C VAL A 134 20.12 26.50 -0.90
N LEU A 135 18.83 26.39 -1.14
CA LEU A 135 18.26 25.98 -2.44
C LEU A 135 17.80 27.17 -3.25
N VAL A 136 17.14 28.12 -2.61
CA VAL A 136 16.63 29.33 -3.25
C VAL A 136 17.05 30.53 -2.45
N GLN A 137 17.53 31.55 -3.14
CA GLN A 137 17.86 32.87 -2.59
C GLN A 137 16.94 33.90 -3.21
N PHE A 138 16.23 34.64 -2.38
CA PHE A 138 15.50 35.83 -2.79
C PHE A 138 16.41 37.07 -2.78
N ASP A 139 15.92 38.15 -3.35
CA ASP A 139 16.57 39.44 -3.30
C ASP A 139 16.66 39.93 -1.84
N ASP A 140 17.87 39.95 -1.33
CA ASP A 140 18.19 40.33 0.06
C ASP A 140 19.00 41.64 0.16
N GLN A 141 19.10 42.45 -0.91
CA GLN A 141 19.89 43.68 -0.91
C GLN A 141 19.45 44.64 0.17
N LEU A 142 18.15 44.90 0.31
CA LEU A 142 17.62 45.80 1.35
C LEU A 142 17.81 45.22 2.77
N PRO A 143 17.45 43.97 3.09
CA PRO A 143 17.76 43.34 4.38
C PRO A 143 19.27 43.35 4.71
N GLN A 144 20.13 43.11 3.74
CA GLN A 144 21.58 43.17 3.97
C GLN A 144 22.05 44.59 4.35
N ALA A 145 21.55 45.64 3.69
CA ALA A 145 21.80 47.02 4.07
C ALA A 145 21.30 47.33 5.51
N GLN A 146 20.13 46.80 5.89
CA GLN A 146 19.58 46.94 7.24
C GLN A 146 20.45 46.24 8.29
N ILE A 147 21.02 45.07 7.97
CA ILE A 147 21.99 44.38 8.83
C ILE A 147 23.23 45.27 9.05
N GLN A 148 23.78 45.85 7.96
CA GLN A 148 24.96 46.74 8.05
C GLN A 148 24.68 47.98 8.95
N GLN A 149 23.51 48.60 8.78
CA GLN A 149 23.07 49.69 9.64
C GLN A 149 23.01 49.25 11.11
N SER A 150 22.32 48.13 11.41
CA SER A 150 22.18 47.63 12.79
C SER A 150 23.53 47.22 13.40
N MET A 151 24.47 46.72 12.58
CA MET A 151 25.83 46.43 13.01
C MET A 151 26.58 47.72 13.42
N ALA A 152 26.43 48.82 12.67
CA ALA A 152 27.04 50.11 13.02
C ALA A 152 26.44 50.68 14.32
N GLU A 153 25.11 50.61 14.47
CA GLU A 153 24.41 51.00 15.72
C GLU A 153 24.93 50.22 16.93
N LEU A 154 25.08 48.87 16.77
CA LEU A 154 25.64 48.02 17.81
C LEU A 154 27.07 48.41 18.18
N SER A 155 27.93 48.69 17.19
CA SER A 155 29.32 49.12 17.43
C SER A 155 29.39 50.42 18.23
N ILE A 156 28.53 51.41 17.91
CA ILE A 156 28.43 52.67 18.66
C ILE A 156 27.99 52.42 20.12
N ALA A 157 26.95 51.58 20.32
CA ALA A 157 26.45 51.25 21.64
C ALA A 157 27.49 50.49 22.49
N GLN A 158 28.26 49.59 21.89
CA GLN A 158 29.39 48.89 22.54
C GLN A 158 30.49 49.86 22.98
N ALA A 159 30.89 50.79 22.10
CA ALA A 159 31.91 51.80 22.42
C ALA A 159 31.46 52.71 23.53
N ASN A 160 30.18 53.14 23.53
CA ASN A 160 29.62 53.99 24.59
C ASN A 160 29.56 53.26 25.93
N GLN A 161 29.09 52.03 25.96
CA GLN A 161 29.02 51.20 27.16
C GLN A 161 30.42 50.99 27.76
N LYS A 162 31.43 50.65 26.93
CA LYS A 162 32.82 50.49 27.35
C LYS A 162 33.38 51.79 27.93
N ARG A 163 33.17 52.94 27.28
CA ARG A 163 33.60 54.23 27.74
C ARG A 163 32.96 54.57 29.08
N ASN A 164 31.64 54.38 29.24
CA ASN A 164 30.94 54.65 30.49
C ASN A 164 31.46 53.74 31.63
N GLN A 165 31.78 52.47 31.32
CA GLN A 165 32.38 51.56 32.30
C GLN A 165 33.74 52.02 32.78
N GLU A 166 34.58 52.51 31.87
CA GLU A 166 35.91 53.15 32.25
C GLU A 166 35.74 54.40 33.05
N LEU A 167 34.78 55.28 32.72
CA LEU A 167 34.50 56.51 33.40
C LEU A 167 33.88 56.32 34.80
N VAL A 168 33.01 55.30 34.97
CA VAL A 168 32.48 54.94 36.30
C VAL A 168 33.60 54.46 37.23
N ALA A 169 34.53 53.64 36.68
CA ALA A 169 35.69 53.17 37.46
C ALA A 169 36.60 54.33 37.99
N GLN A 170 36.56 55.50 37.31
CA GLN A 170 37.23 56.66 37.65
C GLN A 170 36.36 57.70 38.43
N ASN A 171 35.11 57.34 38.76
CA ASN A 171 34.10 58.19 39.43
C ASN A 171 33.69 59.46 38.65
N PHE A 172 33.87 59.49 37.31
CA PHE A 172 33.51 60.67 36.51
C PHE A 172 32.03 60.64 36.07
N VAL A 173 31.37 59.48 36.06
CA VAL A 173 29.92 59.30 35.70
C VAL A 173 29.22 58.43 36.72
N SER A 174 27.91 58.59 36.82
CA SER A 174 27.08 57.83 37.76
C SER A 174 26.84 56.37 37.29
N GLN A 175 26.56 55.49 38.25
CA GLN A 175 26.14 54.08 37.95
C GLN A 175 24.90 54.03 37.03
N ARG A 176 24.00 55.01 37.22
CA ARG A 176 22.79 55.09 36.33
C ARG A 176 23.16 55.29 34.87
N SER A 177 24.20 56.08 34.56
CA SER A 177 24.66 56.26 33.17
C SER A 177 25.25 54.99 32.58
N LEU A 178 25.94 54.20 33.43
CA LEU A 178 26.40 52.86 33.00
C LEU A 178 25.23 51.91 32.71
N ASP A 179 24.23 51.86 33.61
CA ASP A 179 23.05 51.02 33.45
C ASP A 179 22.24 51.41 32.19
N GLU A 180 22.12 52.71 31.91
CA GLU A 180 21.48 53.23 30.71
C GLU A 180 22.24 52.81 29.43
N SER A 181 23.58 52.92 29.46
CA SER A 181 24.38 52.48 28.30
C SER A 181 24.33 50.96 28.08
N ALA A 182 24.25 50.17 29.17
CA ALA A 182 24.05 48.72 29.08
C ALA A 182 22.68 48.37 28.50
N ALA A 183 21.62 49.07 28.89
CA ALA A 183 20.30 48.90 28.31
C ALA A 183 20.28 49.25 26.81
N ASN A 184 20.92 50.36 26.42
CA ASN A 184 21.04 50.78 25.02
C ASN A 184 21.81 49.71 24.17
N LEU A 185 22.86 49.11 24.74
CA LEU A 185 23.56 47.99 24.08
C LEU A 185 22.64 46.80 23.84
N GLN A 186 21.84 46.39 24.83
CA GLN A 186 20.89 45.29 24.66
C GLN A 186 19.86 45.59 23.56
N VAL A 187 19.35 46.82 23.48
CA VAL A 187 18.45 47.26 22.41
C VAL A 187 19.10 47.13 21.04
N ALA A 188 20.36 47.59 20.90
CA ALA A 188 21.09 47.48 19.63
C ALA A 188 21.36 46.00 19.24
N GLN A 189 21.68 45.15 20.21
CA GLN A 189 21.82 43.71 19.99
C GLN A 189 20.52 43.10 19.48
N ALA A 190 19.40 43.42 20.11
CA ALA A 190 18.07 42.91 19.70
C ALA A 190 17.68 43.38 18.29
N ARG A 191 18.00 44.64 17.92
CA ARG A 191 17.76 45.16 16.56
C ARG A 191 18.57 44.40 15.50
N LEU A 192 19.85 44.14 15.78
CA LEU A 192 20.69 43.34 14.87
C LEU A 192 20.16 41.93 14.73
N ALA A 193 19.72 41.28 15.81
CA ALA A 193 19.13 39.94 15.77
C ALA A 193 17.86 39.92 14.91
N LEU A 194 16.98 40.93 15.04
CA LEU A 194 15.80 41.08 14.23
C LEU A 194 16.11 41.22 12.73
N SER A 195 17.09 42.11 12.39
CA SER A 195 17.50 42.32 11.00
C SER A 195 18.08 41.06 10.38
N ARG A 196 18.86 40.27 11.12
CA ARG A 196 19.38 38.96 10.67
C ARG A 196 18.28 37.97 10.45
N ALA A 197 17.35 37.79 11.40
CA ALA A 197 16.23 36.89 11.28
C ALA A 197 15.35 37.22 10.05
N THR A 198 15.16 38.52 9.76
CA THR A 198 14.42 38.96 8.57
C THR A 198 15.14 38.55 7.26
N ALA A 199 16.46 38.71 7.21
CA ALA A 199 17.25 38.32 6.05
C ALA A 199 17.34 36.79 5.87
N GLU A 200 17.39 36.04 6.98
CA GLU A 200 17.41 34.57 6.95
C GLU A 200 16.15 33.98 6.31
N ARG A 201 14.98 34.59 6.47
CA ARG A 201 13.71 34.16 5.85
C ARG A 201 13.70 34.26 4.32
N LEU A 202 14.65 35.01 3.74
CA LEU A 202 14.84 35.12 2.29
C LEU A 202 15.68 33.98 1.70
N LYS A 203 16.21 33.10 2.54
CA LYS A 203 16.97 31.92 2.14
C LYS A 203 16.16 30.67 2.43
N ILE A 204 15.81 29.96 1.39
CA ILE A 204 15.08 28.69 1.55
C ILE A 204 16.10 27.56 1.56
N ILE A 205 16.13 26.85 2.68
CA ILE A 205 17.09 25.78 2.95
C ILE A 205 16.41 24.42 2.98
N ALA A 206 17.14 23.36 2.66
CA ALA A 206 16.67 21.99 2.80
C ALA A 206 16.58 21.61 4.29
N PRO A 207 15.41 21.14 4.79
CA PRO A 207 15.22 20.78 6.20
C PRO A 207 15.86 19.43 6.56
N PHE A 208 16.10 18.56 5.59
CA PHE A 208 16.73 17.25 5.74
C PHE A 208 17.44 16.84 4.44
N ASP A 209 18.24 15.77 4.51
CA ASP A 209 18.88 15.17 3.34
C ASP A 209 17.84 14.43 2.49
N GLY A 210 17.84 14.67 1.18
CA GLY A 210 16.84 14.07 0.30
C GLY A 210 17.16 14.31 -1.18
N ILE A 211 16.18 14.05 -2.02
CA ILE A 211 16.24 14.31 -3.46
C ILE A 211 15.21 15.40 -3.77
N ALA A 212 15.66 16.46 -4.43
CA ALA A 212 14.80 17.51 -4.94
C ALA A 212 13.99 17.00 -6.14
N GLY A 213 12.71 17.30 -6.17
CA GLY A 213 11.85 17.00 -7.31
C GLY A 213 12.07 17.96 -8.48
N ILE A 214 11.08 18.09 -9.33
CA ILE A 214 11.07 19.05 -10.42
C ILE A 214 10.70 20.42 -9.85
N ARG A 215 11.51 21.43 -10.14
CA ARG A 215 11.25 22.81 -9.72
C ARG A 215 10.06 23.40 -10.48
N LEU A 216 9.29 24.19 -9.79
CA LEU A 216 8.13 24.89 -10.35
C LEU A 216 8.42 26.37 -10.64
N VAL A 217 9.65 26.81 -10.38
CA VAL A 217 10.04 28.23 -10.37
C VAL A 217 11.38 28.46 -11.10
N ASN A 218 11.61 29.67 -11.56
CA ASN A 218 12.81 30.08 -12.26
C ASN A 218 13.47 31.30 -11.63
N VAL A 219 14.73 31.54 -11.92
CA VAL A 219 15.42 32.78 -11.54
C VAL A 219 14.74 33.96 -12.19
N GLY A 220 14.47 35.01 -11.43
CA GLY A 220 13.73 36.20 -11.86
C GLY A 220 12.25 36.19 -11.53
N ASP A 221 11.67 35.03 -11.20
CA ASP A 221 10.26 34.95 -10.80
C ASP A 221 10.02 35.68 -9.48
N TYR A 222 8.86 36.30 -9.38
CA TYR A 222 8.37 36.87 -8.13
C TYR A 222 7.36 35.91 -7.48
N LEU A 223 7.71 35.40 -6.31
CA LEU A 223 6.87 34.47 -5.56
C LEU A 223 6.14 35.18 -4.44
N LYS A 224 4.91 34.75 -4.22
CA LYS A 224 4.15 35.09 -3.01
C LYS A 224 4.48 34.09 -1.90
N ASP A 225 4.25 34.50 -0.66
CA ASP A 225 4.29 33.59 0.50
C ASP A 225 3.38 32.38 0.28
N GLY A 226 3.85 31.21 0.69
CA GLY A 226 3.13 29.95 0.55
C GLY A 226 3.11 29.31 -0.85
N ALA A 227 3.70 29.93 -1.88
CA ALA A 227 3.80 29.34 -3.22
C ALA A 227 4.71 28.10 -3.24
N ASP A 228 4.31 27.07 -3.98
CA ASP A 228 5.09 25.84 -4.11
C ASP A 228 6.36 26.09 -4.95
N ILE A 229 7.51 25.67 -4.44
CA ILE A 229 8.81 25.81 -5.13
C ILE A 229 9.28 24.47 -5.66
N VAL A 230 9.47 23.51 -4.78
CA VAL A 230 9.98 22.16 -5.08
C VAL A 230 9.61 21.23 -3.93
N ASN A 231 9.37 19.98 -4.23
CA ASN A 231 9.26 18.92 -3.23
C ASN A 231 10.64 18.32 -2.94
N ILE A 232 10.91 18.00 -1.69
CA ILE A 232 12.10 17.26 -1.27
C ILE A 232 11.62 15.97 -0.63
N GLU A 233 12.16 14.84 -1.10
CA GLU A 233 11.80 13.51 -0.64
C GLU A 233 13.02 12.76 -0.13
N ASP A 234 12.95 12.27 1.10
CA ASP A 234 13.92 11.34 1.66
C ASP A 234 13.48 9.92 1.32
N ILE A 235 14.09 9.36 0.28
CA ILE A 235 13.74 8.07 -0.28
C ILE A 235 14.84 7.01 -0.09
N ASP A 236 15.85 7.25 0.73
CA ASP A 236 16.87 6.23 1.06
C ASP A 236 16.26 5.06 1.84
N ALA A 237 15.21 5.32 2.61
CA ALA A 237 14.29 4.34 3.15
C ALA A 237 12.86 4.69 2.69
N ILE A 238 12.10 3.66 2.31
CA ILE A 238 10.71 3.79 1.91
C ILE A 238 9.84 3.11 2.94
N PHE A 239 8.76 3.77 3.33
CA PHE A 239 7.71 3.15 4.11
C PHE A 239 6.68 2.51 3.20
N VAL A 240 6.17 1.36 3.60
CA VAL A 240 4.97 0.76 3.05
C VAL A 240 3.87 0.82 4.10
N ASP A 241 2.80 1.51 3.80
CA ASP A 241 1.61 1.57 4.63
C ASP A 241 0.57 0.62 4.06
N PHE A 242 0.13 -0.36 4.83
CA PHE A 242 -0.86 -1.35 4.44
C PHE A 242 -1.82 -1.65 5.58
N ARG A 243 -2.98 -2.22 5.25
CA ARG A 243 -4.02 -2.53 6.24
C ARG A 243 -4.24 -4.02 6.32
N LEU A 244 -4.29 -4.51 7.54
CA LEU A 244 -4.61 -5.91 7.84
C LEU A 244 -5.97 -6.01 8.52
N PRO A 245 -6.79 -7.03 8.21
CA PRO A 245 -8.02 -7.30 8.96
C PRO A 245 -7.75 -7.46 10.46
N GLU A 246 -8.66 -6.98 11.30
CA GLU A 246 -8.55 -6.98 12.77
C GLU A 246 -8.19 -8.34 13.36
N ARG A 247 -8.69 -9.43 12.77
CA ARG A 247 -8.38 -10.82 13.21
C ARG A 247 -6.89 -11.15 13.25
N PHE A 248 -6.05 -10.39 12.54
CA PHE A 248 -4.60 -10.58 12.52
C PHE A 248 -3.85 -9.69 13.51
N GLN A 249 -4.55 -8.81 14.25
CA GLN A 249 -3.92 -7.88 15.20
C GLN A 249 -3.05 -8.58 16.23
N SER A 250 -3.53 -9.70 16.80
CA SER A 250 -2.76 -10.48 17.80
C SER A 250 -1.53 -11.17 17.23
N LYS A 251 -1.49 -11.40 15.92
CA LYS A 251 -0.42 -12.12 15.22
C LYS A 251 0.66 -11.19 14.68
N VAL A 252 0.32 -9.94 14.36
CA VAL A 252 1.27 -8.96 13.83
C VAL A 252 2.10 -8.36 14.96
N LYS A 253 3.43 -8.31 14.78
CA LYS A 253 4.38 -7.76 15.77
C LYS A 253 5.40 -6.87 15.10
N ARG A 254 5.88 -5.85 15.82
CA ARG A 254 7.02 -5.03 15.38
C ARG A 254 8.24 -5.91 15.15
N GLY A 255 9.00 -5.62 14.12
CA GLY A 255 10.20 -6.36 13.74
C GLY A 255 9.97 -7.57 12.82
N GLN A 256 8.72 -8.02 12.61
CA GLN A 256 8.42 -9.06 11.62
C GLN A 256 8.75 -8.58 10.21
N ILE A 257 9.05 -9.53 9.33
CA ILE A 257 9.34 -9.27 7.92
C ILE A 257 8.10 -9.58 7.10
N ALA A 258 7.68 -8.62 6.28
CA ALA A 258 6.68 -8.80 5.25
C ALA A 258 7.36 -8.80 3.89
N MET A 259 6.94 -9.69 2.99
CA MET A 259 7.42 -9.73 1.62
C MET A 259 6.52 -8.86 0.74
N LEU A 260 7.14 -8.14 -0.20
CA LEU A 260 6.43 -7.27 -1.11
C LEU A 260 6.69 -7.64 -2.56
N ASP A 261 5.62 -7.68 -3.32
CA ASP A 261 5.64 -7.76 -4.77
C ASP A 261 5.10 -6.44 -5.34
N LEU A 262 5.87 -5.81 -6.22
CA LEU A 262 5.49 -4.56 -6.88
C LEU A 262 5.18 -4.82 -8.36
N ASP A 263 4.03 -4.36 -8.82
CA ASP A 263 3.64 -4.50 -10.23
C ASP A 263 4.57 -3.69 -11.16
N ALA A 264 5.16 -2.60 -10.65
CA ALA A 264 6.14 -1.79 -11.38
C ALA A 264 7.51 -2.48 -11.56
N LEU A 265 7.83 -3.51 -10.78
CA LEU A 265 9.11 -4.22 -10.80
C LEU A 265 8.87 -5.75 -10.77
N PRO A 266 8.31 -6.33 -11.84
CA PRO A 266 7.94 -7.74 -11.88
C PRO A 266 9.16 -8.64 -11.67
N GLY A 267 8.96 -9.72 -10.90
CA GLY A 267 10.02 -10.70 -10.60
C GLY A 267 10.99 -10.30 -9.50
N ARG A 268 10.89 -9.10 -8.93
CA ARG A 268 11.67 -8.67 -7.76
C ARG A 268 10.84 -8.70 -6.50
N LYS A 269 11.36 -9.34 -5.47
CA LYS A 269 10.77 -9.38 -4.14
C LYS A 269 11.53 -8.44 -3.22
N PHE A 270 10.81 -7.60 -2.51
CA PHE A 270 11.36 -6.72 -1.50
C PHE A 270 10.92 -7.19 -0.13
N SER A 271 11.72 -6.90 0.89
CA SER A 271 11.39 -7.20 2.27
C SER A 271 11.18 -5.91 3.04
N ALA A 272 10.05 -5.80 3.73
CA ALA A 272 9.78 -4.73 4.68
C ALA A 272 9.83 -5.24 6.10
N LYS A 273 10.53 -4.54 6.98
CA LYS A 273 10.50 -4.78 8.41
C LYS A 273 9.36 -3.97 9.03
N ILE A 274 8.41 -4.63 9.70
CA ILE A 274 7.30 -3.95 10.38
C ILE A 274 7.87 -3.05 11.48
N GLN A 275 7.64 -1.76 11.34
CA GLN A 275 8.14 -0.73 12.25
C GLN A 275 7.09 -0.28 13.24
N ALA A 276 5.88 -0.07 12.77
CA ALA A 276 4.79 0.42 13.61
C ALA A 276 3.48 -0.28 13.25
N ILE A 277 2.64 -0.40 14.26
CA ILE A 277 1.26 -0.88 14.16
C ILE A 277 0.41 0.22 14.75
N ASP A 278 -0.60 0.66 14.02
CA ASP A 278 -1.49 1.72 14.47
C ASP A 278 -2.28 1.22 15.69
N PRO A 279 -2.28 1.97 16.82
CA PRO A 279 -3.09 1.61 17.97
C PRO A 279 -4.60 1.77 17.71
N LEU A 280 -4.98 2.57 16.71
CA LEU A 280 -6.38 2.80 16.35
C LEU A 280 -6.81 1.80 15.27
N ILE A 281 -7.94 1.12 15.54
CA ILE A 281 -8.62 0.27 14.56
C ILE A 281 -9.57 1.13 13.73
N ASP A 282 -9.47 1.04 12.43
CA ASP A 282 -10.44 1.66 11.52
C ASP A 282 -11.79 0.92 11.63
N THR A 283 -12.78 1.58 12.23
CA THR A 283 -14.10 1.01 12.47
C THR A 283 -14.88 0.72 11.19
N ASN A 284 -14.68 1.51 10.12
CA ASN A 284 -15.37 1.31 8.84
C ASN A 284 -14.87 0.05 8.12
N GLY A 285 -13.55 -0.16 8.11
CA GLY A 285 -12.91 -1.30 7.44
C GLY A 285 -12.57 -2.47 8.37
N ARG A 286 -12.80 -2.35 9.68
CA ARG A 286 -12.34 -3.33 10.70
C ARG A 286 -10.92 -3.78 10.43
N SER A 287 -10.03 -2.81 10.26
CA SER A 287 -8.67 -3.03 9.84
C SER A 287 -7.66 -2.27 10.69
N VAL A 288 -6.50 -2.84 10.87
CA VAL A 288 -5.36 -2.28 11.59
C VAL A 288 -4.35 -1.75 10.58
N GLY A 289 -3.93 -0.50 10.73
CA GLY A 289 -2.86 0.10 9.94
C GLY A 289 -1.50 -0.46 10.37
N VAL A 290 -0.70 -0.84 9.40
CA VAL A 290 0.67 -1.34 9.63
C VAL A 290 1.63 -0.59 8.73
N ARG A 291 2.75 -0.16 9.30
CA ARG A 291 3.85 0.47 8.58
C ARG A 291 5.08 -0.41 8.58
N GLY A 292 5.55 -0.76 7.41
CA GLY A 292 6.83 -1.42 7.20
C GLY A 292 7.87 -0.46 6.65
N CYS A 293 9.15 -0.72 6.92
CA CYS A 293 10.28 0.02 6.38
C CYS A 293 11.08 -0.87 5.42
N ILE A 294 11.45 -0.32 4.26
CA ILE A 294 12.19 -0.97 3.18
C ILE A 294 13.47 -0.18 2.95
N ASP A 295 14.62 -0.86 2.89
CA ASP A 295 15.89 -0.26 2.46
C ASP A 295 15.85 0.02 0.95
N ASN A 296 15.96 1.29 0.58
CA ASN A 296 15.89 1.72 -0.82
C ASN A 296 17.14 2.49 -1.26
N ARG A 297 18.31 2.23 -0.69
CA ARG A 297 19.57 2.90 -1.09
C ARG A 297 19.91 2.72 -2.57
N GLN A 298 19.32 1.77 -3.26
CA GLN A 298 19.40 1.61 -4.70
C GLN A 298 18.45 2.53 -5.48
N LEU A 299 17.61 3.31 -4.80
CA LEU A 299 16.64 4.26 -5.37
C LEU A 299 15.68 3.66 -6.42
N GLN A 300 15.35 2.37 -6.28
CA GLN A 300 14.47 1.65 -7.20
C GLN A 300 12.99 1.88 -6.87
N LEU A 301 12.68 2.09 -5.59
CA LEU A 301 11.34 2.34 -5.12
C LEU A 301 11.07 3.83 -5.07
N ARG A 302 9.86 4.22 -5.43
CA ARG A 302 9.41 5.61 -5.39
C ARG A 302 8.13 5.74 -4.55
N PRO A 303 7.96 6.84 -3.82
CA PRO A 303 6.69 7.16 -3.17
C PRO A 303 5.55 7.16 -4.18
N GLY A 304 4.37 6.73 -3.76
CA GLY A 304 3.20 6.62 -4.63
C GLY A 304 3.04 5.28 -5.35
N MET A 305 4.06 4.41 -5.37
CA MET A 305 3.89 3.05 -5.90
C MET A 305 2.99 2.21 -5.00
N PHE A 306 2.26 1.28 -5.62
CA PHE A 306 1.49 0.26 -4.90
C PHE A 306 2.27 -1.05 -4.84
N ALA A 307 2.09 -1.75 -3.72
CA ALA A 307 2.72 -3.05 -3.48
C ALA A 307 1.71 -4.04 -2.94
N ARG A 308 1.80 -5.28 -3.38
CA ARG A 308 1.16 -6.42 -2.72
C ARG A 308 2.07 -6.88 -1.59
N VAL A 309 1.55 -6.80 -0.39
CA VAL A 309 2.27 -7.15 0.84
C VAL A 309 1.81 -8.53 1.28
N ASN A 310 2.72 -9.47 1.38
CA ASN A 310 2.48 -10.77 1.98
C ASN A 310 3.08 -10.77 3.39
N ALA A 311 2.21 -10.67 4.39
CA ALA A 311 2.59 -10.69 5.80
C ALA A 311 2.57 -12.13 6.32
N VAL A 312 3.72 -12.67 6.68
CA VAL A 312 3.88 -14.02 7.23
C VAL A 312 3.89 -13.94 8.75
N PHE A 313 2.92 -14.59 9.40
CA PHE A 313 2.76 -14.60 10.85
C PHE A 313 3.43 -15.80 11.53
N GLY A 314 3.56 -16.91 10.81
CA GLY A 314 4.20 -18.12 11.30
C GLY A 314 4.41 -19.14 10.21
N VAL A 315 5.33 -20.06 10.47
CA VAL A 315 5.63 -21.19 9.61
C VAL A 315 5.51 -22.45 10.46
N ARG A 316 4.80 -23.45 9.96
CA ARG A 316 4.68 -24.78 10.56
C ARG A 316 5.31 -25.79 9.61
N ASP A 317 6.47 -26.30 9.98
CA ASP A 317 7.24 -27.19 9.10
C ASP A 317 6.69 -28.63 9.06
N ASN A 318 5.96 -29.06 10.10
CA ASN A 318 5.48 -30.44 10.27
C ASN A 318 3.94 -30.50 10.39
N ALA A 319 3.22 -29.72 9.55
CA ALA A 319 1.78 -29.74 9.58
C ALA A 319 1.23 -30.98 8.87
N ARG A 320 0.31 -31.71 9.51
CA ARG A 320 -0.47 -32.79 8.87
C ARG A 320 -1.50 -32.15 7.97
N VAL A 321 -1.40 -32.37 6.69
CA VAL A 321 -2.26 -31.71 5.69
C VAL A 321 -3.10 -32.69 4.91
N ILE A 322 -4.31 -32.27 4.59
CA ILE A 322 -5.21 -32.93 3.67
C ILE A 322 -5.69 -31.91 2.61
N PRO A 323 -6.13 -32.35 1.42
CA PRO A 323 -6.83 -31.47 0.48
C PRO A 323 -8.08 -30.87 1.13
N GLU A 324 -8.34 -29.60 0.86
CA GLU A 324 -9.51 -28.89 1.44
C GLU A 324 -10.84 -29.56 1.06
N GLU A 325 -10.89 -30.18 -0.11
CA GLU A 325 -12.04 -30.93 -0.63
C GLU A 325 -12.41 -32.16 0.21
N ALA A 326 -11.47 -32.69 1.01
CA ALA A 326 -11.73 -33.85 1.88
C ALA A 326 -12.60 -33.49 3.11
N ILE A 327 -12.79 -32.20 3.40
CA ILE A 327 -13.50 -31.74 4.59
C ILE A 327 -15.00 -31.62 4.27
N VAL A 328 -15.82 -32.29 5.08
CA VAL A 328 -17.28 -32.27 5.02
C VAL A 328 -17.82 -31.47 6.23
N PRO A 329 -18.22 -30.21 6.05
CA PRO A 329 -18.84 -29.44 7.15
C PRO A 329 -20.27 -29.93 7.40
N GLN A 330 -20.59 -30.25 8.66
CA GLN A 330 -21.94 -30.65 9.04
C GLN A 330 -22.24 -30.20 10.47
N GLY A 331 -23.35 -29.46 10.67
CA GLY A 331 -23.77 -29.04 12.00
C GLY A 331 -22.78 -28.19 12.78
N GLY A 332 -21.98 -27.36 12.08
CA GLY A 332 -20.95 -26.52 12.71
C GLY A 332 -19.65 -27.26 13.07
N LYS A 333 -19.60 -28.59 12.86
CA LYS A 333 -18.42 -29.44 13.02
C LYS A 333 -17.84 -29.79 11.67
N GLN A 334 -16.56 -30.20 11.67
CA GLN A 334 -15.86 -30.62 10.47
C GLN A 334 -15.56 -32.11 10.55
N PHE A 335 -15.94 -32.83 9.49
CA PHE A 335 -15.75 -34.26 9.40
C PHE A 335 -14.89 -34.61 8.19
N VAL A 336 -14.18 -35.70 8.30
CA VAL A 336 -13.43 -36.34 7.20
C VAL A 336 -13.82 -37.81 7.15
N ILE A 337 -13.92 -38.36 5.97
CA ILE A 337 -14.15 -39.77 5.79
C ILE A 337 -12.79 -40.43 5.60
N ARG A 338 -12.34 -41.16 6.63
CA ARG A 338 -11.13 -41.98 6.60
C ARG A 338 -11.49 -43.35 6.04
N LEU A 339 -10.58 -43.93 5.28
CA LEU A 339 -10.73 -45.30 4.74
C LEU A 339 -9.80 -46.25 5.48
N VAL A 340 -10.39 -47.26 6.09
CA VAL A 340 -9.68 -48.36 6.77
C VAL A 340 -9.62 -49.59 5.84
N PRO A 341 -8.58 -50.43 5.88
CA PRO A 341 -8.53 -51.68 5.10
C PRO A 341 -9.75 -52.54 5.35
N GLY A 342 -10.39 -53.02 4.27
CA GLY A 342 -11.50 -53.97 4.34
C GLY A 342 -11.04 -55.41 4.12
N ASP A 343 -11.99 -56.34 3.99
CA ASP A 343 -11.76 -57.77 3.86
C ASP A 343 -11.06 -58.18 2.55
N THR A 344 -11.04 -57.30 1.56
CA THR A 344 -10.34 -57.53 0.28
C THR A 344 -9.34 -56.40 -0.02
N PRO A 345 -8.24 -56.66 -0.75
CA PRO A 345 -7.20 -55.66 -1.02
C PRO A 345 -7.72 -54.38 -1.70
N GLN A 346 -8.83 -54.49 -2.44
CA GLN A 346 -9.43 -53.40 -3.20
C GLN A 346 -10.61 -52.75 -2.48
N SER A 347 -11.14 -53.37 -1.41
CA SER A 347 -12.24 -52.80 -0.62
C SER A 347 -11.71 -52.02 0.57
N ARG A 348 -12.30 -50.85 0.79
CA ARG A 348 -12.03 -50.03 1.95
C ARG A 348 -13.33 -49.76 2.69
N ILE A 349 -13.26 -49.68 4.00
CA ILE A 349 -14.39 -49.37 4.87
C ILE A 349 -14.33 -47.92 5.22
N SER A 350 -15.43 -47.18 5.03
CA SER A 350 -15.52 -45.76 5.37
C SER A 350 -15.77 -45.56 6.86
N GLN A 351 -15.01 -44.65 7.46
CA GLN A 351 -15.20 -44.22 8.84
C GLN A 351 -15.23 -42.70 8.87
N ARG A 352 -16.33 -42.12 9.35
CA ARG A 352 -16.45 -40.68 9.51
C ARG A 352 -15.81 -40.27 10.83
N LEU A 353 -14.87 -39.36 10.79
CA LEU A 353 -14.17 -38.83 11.94
C LEU A 353 -14.42 -37.32 12.07
N GLU A 354 -14.70 -36.85 13.28
CA GLU A 354 -14.67 -35.43 13.60
C GLU A 354 -13.20 -34.98 13.66
N VAL A 355 -12.86 -33.92 12.94
CA VAL A 355 -11.49 -33.39 12.89
C VAL A 355 -11.45 -31.95 13.37
N LYS A 356 -10.39 -31.61 14.09
CA LYS A 356 -10.07 -30.21 14.37
C LYS A 356 -9.09 -29.71 13.32
N VAL A 357 -9.53 -28.71 12.57
CA VAL A 357 -8.69 -28.10 11.55
C VAL A 357 -7.92 -26.92 12.13
N GLY A 358 -6.72 -26.73 11.61
CA GLY A 358 -5.83 -25.64 11.94
C GLY A 358 -5.73 -24.59 10.83
N LEU A 359 -4.51 -24.36 10.37
CA LEU A 359 -4.20 -23.46 9.29
C LEU A 359 -4.80 -23.95 7.96
N ARG A 360 -5.33 -22.99 7.19
CA ARG A 360 -5.78 -23.21 5.82
C ARG A 360 -4.83 -22.49 4.86
N SER A 361 -4.37 -23.21 3.86
CA SER A 361 -3.59 -22.69 2.75
C SER A 361 -4.30 -23.08 1.45
N PRO A 362 -4.11 -22.39 0.33
CA PRO A 362 -4.77 -22.74 -0.93
C PRO A 362 -4.63 -24.23 -1.27
N GLY A 363 -5.77 -24.94 -1.34
CA GLY A 363 -5.85 -26.37 -1.65
C GLY A 363 -5.46 -27.33 -0.54
N LYS A 364 -4.96 -26.88 0.63
CA LYS A 364 -4.53 -27.73 1.74
C LYS A 364 -5.01 -27.19 3.09
N VAL A 365 -5.44 -28.09 3.97
CA VAL A 365 -5.87 -27.73 5.32
C VAL A 365 -5.10 -28.57 6.32
N GLU A 366 -4.60 -27.92 7.38
CA GLU A 366 -3.97 -28.58 8.51
C GLU A 366 -5.00 -29.29 9.37
N VAL A 367 -4.72 -30.50 9.77
CA VAL A 367 -5.50 -31.26 10.74
C VAL A 367 -4.70 -31.37 12.04
N LEU A 368 -5.25 -30.80 13.11
CA LEU A 368 -4.62 -30.84 14.44
C LEU A 368 -4.90 -32.15 15.16
N GLU A 369 -6.15 -32.61 15.12
CA GLU A 369 -6.62 -33.82 15.81
C GLU A 369 -7.55 -34.64 14.89
N GLY A 370 -7.53 -35.95 15.02
CA GLY A 370 -8.44 -36.87 14.37
C GLY A 370 -7.84 -37.71 13.23
N LEU A 371 -6.65 -37.37 12.72
CA LEU A 371 -5.99 -38.13 11.65
C LEU A 371 -4.51 -38.36 11.97
N GLU A 372 -3.99 -39.52 11.49
CA GLU A 372 -2.57 -39.85 11.56
C GLU A 372 -1.90 -39.71 10.19
N ILE A 373 -0.55 -39.66 10.20
CA ILE A 373 0.24 -39.54 8.98
C ILE A 373 0.09 -40.85 8.18
N GLY A 374 -0.23 -40.74 6.92
CA GLY A 374 -0.44 -41.88 6.03
C GLY A 374 -1.89 -42.38 5.96
N ASP A 375 -2.78 -41.89 6.81
CA ASP A 375 -4.22 -42.16 6.69
C ASP A 375 -4.72 -41.79 5.30
N THR A 376 -5.63 -42.59 4.78
CA THR A 376 -6.26 -42.35 3.50
C THR A 376 -7.63 -41.69 3.70
N VAL A 377 -7.84 -40.53 3.10
CA VAL A 377 -9.07 -39.73 3.24
C VAL A 377 -9.76 -39.57 1.90
N VAL A 378 -11.09 -39.51 1.92
CA VAL A 378 -11.91 -39.34 0.70
C VAL A 378 -11.90 -37.87 0.31
N VAL A 379 -11.54 -37.57 -0.94
CA VAL A 379 -11.48 -36.20 -1.49
C VAL A 379 -12.72 -35.92 -2.35
N ALA A 380 -13.17 -36.89 -3.16
CA ALA A 380 -14.37 -36.73 -3.95
C ALA A 380 -15.26 -37.97 -3.86
N GLY A 381 -16.58 -37.80 -3.99
CA GLY A 381 -17.56 -38.86 -3.85
C GLY A 381 -18.12 -39.06 -2.44
N GLN A 382 -17.87 -38.12 -1.49
CA GLN A 382 -18.37 -38.19 -0.11
C GLN A 382 -19.90 -38.35 -0.05
N GLN A 383 -20.63 -37.76 -1.00
CA GLN A 383 -22.11 -37.87 -1.10
C GLN A 383 -22.61 -39.27 -1.35
N ARG A 384 -21.74 -40.15 -1.93
CA ARG A 384 -22.07 -41.55 -2.20
C ARG A 384 -21.85 -42.44 -0.99
N VAL A 385 -21.29 -41.88 0.09
CA VAL A 385 -20.97 -42.59 1.34
C VAL A 385 -21.72 -41.90 2.50
N PRO A 386 -23.07 -42.04 2.55
CA PRO A 386 -23.89 -41.35 3.54
C PRO A 386 -23.80 -41.95 4.94
N ARG A 387 -23.29 -43.17 5.12
CA ARG A 387 -23.22 -43.91 6.39
C ARG A 387 -21.83 -44.46 6.65
N ASP A 388 -21.48 -44.59 7.92
CA ASP A 388 -20.26 -45.25 8.35
C ASP A 388 -20.32 -46.78 8.07
N GLY A 389 -19.16 -47.39 7.89
CA GLY A 389 -19.06 -48.82 7.67
C GLY A 389 -19.35 -49.26 6.23
N MET A 390 -19.57 -48.34 5.29
CA MET A 390 -19.82 -48.71 3.89
C MET A 390 -18.51 -49.12 3.22
N THR A 391 -18.62 -50.23 2.45
CA THR A 391 -17.53 -50.67 1.58
C THR A 391 -17.47 -49.78 0.34
N VAL A 392 -16.29 -49.20 0.06
CA VAL A 392 -16.04 -48.32 -1.07
C VAL A 392 -14.89 -48.84 -1.94
N THR A 393 -14.91 -48.53 -3.22
CA THR A 393 -13.84 -48.84 -4.16
C THR A 393 -13.03 -47.57 -4.41
N VAL A 394 -11.71 -47.63 -4.22
CA VAL A 394 -10.82 -46.51 -4.43
C VAL A 394 -10.49 -46.35 -5.91
N VAL A 395 -10.65 -45.14 -6.45
CA VAL A 395 -10.21 -44.77 -7.79
C VAL A 395 -9.07 -43.77 -7.66
N ASP A 396 -7.86 -44.19 -8.02
CA ASP A 396 -6.70 -43.28 -8.08
C ASP A 396 -6.70 -42.52 -9.41
N LEU A 397 -6.95 -41.22 -9.37
CA LEU A 397 -6.90 -40.33 -10.53
C LEU A 397 -5.52 -40.32 -11.22
N ASN A 398 -4.45 -40.59 -10.48
CA ASN A 398 -3.11 -40.68 -11.07
C ASN A 398 -2.90 -41.90 -11.98
N SER A 399 -3.72 -42.92 -11.84
CA SER A 399 -3.70 -44.13 -12.73
C SER A 399 -4.64 -44.00 -13.91
N ALA A 400 -5.55 -43.03 -13.95
CA ALA A 400 -6.61 -42.86 -14.95
C ALA A 400 -6.35 -41.72 -15.96
N ARG A 401 -5.09 -41.35 -16.20
CA ARG A 401 -4.70 -40.68 -17.46
C ARG A 401 -4.03 -41.72 -18.38
N PRO A 402 -4.78 -42.60 -19.06
CA PRO A 402 -4.25 -43.21 -20.26
C PRO A 402 -4.07 -42.05 -21.24
N GLY A 403 -2.86 -41.91 -21.75
CA GLY A 403 -2.56 -40.98 -22.80
C GLY A 403 -3.59 -41.07 -23.92
N ARG A 404 -4.29 -39.98 -24.15
CA ARG A 404 -5.04 -39.79 -25.38
C ARG A 404 -4.00 -39.49 -26.47
N GLY A 405 -3.22 -40.54 -26.75
CA GLY A 405 -2.33 -40.64 -27.87
C GLY A 405 -3.01 -41.44 -28.96
N GLY A 406 -3.18 -40.84 -30.05
CA GLY A 406 -3.19 -41.24 -31.43
C GLY A 406 -3.88 -42.55 -31.82
N ASP A 407 -4.59 -42.45 -32.74
CA ASP A 407 -4.71 -43.21 -33.97
C ASP A 407 -6.14 -43.15 -34.51
N ALA A 408 -6.36 -42.21 -35.37
CA ALA A 408 -7.31 -42.33 -36.45
C ALA A 408 -6.66 -41.69 -37.68
N ALA A 409 -5.85 -42.46 -38.37
CA ALA A 409 -5.50 -42.18 -39.75
C ALA A 409 -6.77 -42.32 -40.58
N GLY A 410 -7.27 -41.21 -41.10
CA GLY A 410 -8.37 -41.11 -42.03
C GLY A 410 -8.06 -39.98 -43.01
N ALA A 411 -7.56 -40.38 -44.18
CA ALA A 411 -7.20 -39.48 -45.27
C ALA A 411 -8.40 -38.69 -45.78
N ALA A 412 -8.28 -37.37 -45.85
CA ALA A 412 -9.07 -36.53 -46.75
C ALA A 412 -8.18 -35.42 -47.31
N LYS A 413 -8.09 -35.38 -48.64
CA LYS A 413 -7.37 -34.43 -49.48
C LYS A 413 -7.80 -32.97 -49.23
N PRO A 414 -6.88 -31.99 -49.44
CA PRO A 414 -7.16 -30.57 -49.27
C PRO A 414 -7.90 -30.00 -50.47
N GLY A 415 -9.02 -29.32 -50.18
CA GLY A 415 -9.72 -28.42 -51.10
C GLY A 415 -9.15 -27.03 -51.02
N ALA A 416 -8.79 -26.48 -52.15
CA ALA A 416 -8.27 -25.12 -52.31
C ALA A 416 -9.29 -24.07 -51.91
N SER A 417 -8.88 -23.11 -51.10
CA SER A 417 -9.59 -21.86 -50.86
C SER A 417 -8.74 -20.68 -51.24
N ALA A 418 -9.33 -19.80 -52.05
CA ALA A 418 -8.75 -18.64 -52.67
C ALA A 418 -8.35 -17.54 -51.67
N PRO A 419 -7.43 -16.64 -52.05
CA PRO A 419 -6.93 -15.58 -51.15
C PRO A 419 -7.92 -14.39 -51.09
N VAL A 420 -8.19 -13.92 -49.87
CA VAL A 420 -8.92 -12.69 -49.59
C VAL A 420 -7.94 -11.54 -49.66
N ALA A 421 -8.24 -10.54 -50.49
CA ALA A 421 -7.50 -9.32 -50.70
C ALA A 421 -7.59 -8.36 -49.47
N PRO A 422 -6.55 -7.66 -49.10
CA PRO A 422 -6.61 -6.65 -48.03
C PRO A 422 -7.20 -5.32 -48.56
N ALA A 423 -8.00 -4.66 -47.70
CA ALA A 423 -8.59 -3.34 -47.90
C ALA A 423 -7.52 -2.22 -47.84
N PRO A 424 -7.73 -1.10 -48.53
CA PRO A 424 -6.73 -0.04 -48.65
C PRO A 424 -6.63 0.84 -47.41
N VAL A 425 -5.40 1.04 -46.94
CA VAL A 425 -5.03 1.99 -45.90
C VAL A 425 -4.86 3.37 -46.56
N VAL A 426 -5.57 4.36 -46.04
CA VAL A 426 -5.48 5.77 -46.50
C VAL A 426 -4.17 6.36 -45.98
N ALA A 427 -3.29 6.76 -46.88
CA ALA A 427 -2.04 7.46 -46.60
C ALA A 427 -2.31 8.94 -46.29
N ALA A 428 -1.93 9.38 -45.09
CA ALA A 428 -1.81 10.79 -44.73
C ALA A 428 -0.42 11.29 -45.11
N SER A 429 -0.39 12.30 -45.95
CA SER A 429 0.77 13.04 -46.45
C SER A 429 1.50 13.78 -45.30
N ALA A 430 2.76 13.53 -45.10
CA ALA A 430 3.66 14.33 -44.27
C ALA A 430 4.75 14.94 -45.13
N ALA A 431 4.89 16.26 -45.04
CA ALA A 431 5.87 17.08 -45.74
C ALA A 431 7.30 16.87 -45.18
N PRO A 432 8.35 17.07 -45.99
CA PRO A 432 9.72 16.79 -45.58
C PRO A 432 10.37 17.94 -44.81
N VAL A 433 11.12 17.59 -43.75
CA VAL A 433 12.00 18.49 -43.00
C VAL A 433 13.46 18.30 -43.51
N PRO A 434 14.24 19.37 -43.66
CA PRO A 434 15.57 19.28 -44.29
C PRO A 434 16.63 18.70 -43.36
N VAL A 435 17.43 17.83 -43.94
CA VAL A 435 18.63 17.18 -43.35
C VAL A 435 19.82 18.12 -43.42
N VAL A 436 20.49 18.36 -42.30
CA VAL A 436 21.80 19.01 -42.19
C VAL A 436 22.87 17.93 -42.10
N PRO A 437 23.99 17.99 -42.83
CA PRO A 437 24.99 16.94 -42.85
C PRO A 437 25.98 17.04 -41.67
N ALA A 438 26.26 15.92 -41.03
CA ALA A 438 27.28 15.77 -40.02
C ALA A 438 28.66 15.46 -40.68
N ALA A 439 29.69 16.13 -40.20
CA ALA A 439 31.09 15.89 -40.57
C ALA A 439 31.71 14.71 -39.79
N PRO A 440 32.76 14.05 -40.31
CA PRO A 440 33.32 12.85 -39.75
C PRO A 440 34.40 13.14 -38.70
N ALA A 441 34.39 12.39 -37.60
CA ALA A 441 35.52 12.31 -36.69
C ALA A 441 36.04 10.87 -36.63
N SER A 442 37.23 10.69 -37.15
CA SER A 442 38.06 9.49 -37.03
C SER A 442 38.69 9.41 -35.63
N ALA A 443 38.61 8.29 -34.95
CA ALA A 443 39.65 7.86 -34.01
C ALA A 443 39.56 6.36 -33.75
N THR A 444 40.58 5.68 -34.21
CA THR A 444 41.04 4.33 -33.89
C THR A 444 41.37 4.18 -32.41
N ALA A 445 40.90 3.11 -31.78
CA ALA A 445 41.63 2.44 -30.72
C ALA A 445 41.15 1.01 -30.53
N SER A 446 42.08 0.14 -30.62
CA SER A 446 42.14 -1.30 -30.50
C SER A 446 41.80 -1.82 -29.10
N GLY A 447 41.17 -2.99 -29.06
CA GLY A 447 41.69 -4.07 -28.24
C GLY A 447 41.04 -4.37 -26.92
N GLN A 448 40.61 -5.60 -26.87
CA GLN A 448 40.43 -6.51 -25.74
C GLN A 448 39.02 -6.74 -25.19
N ARG A 449 38.42 -7.83 -25.68
CA ARG A 449 37.45 -8.60 -24.93
C ARG A 449 38.18 -9.38 -23.82
N PRO A 450 37.64 -9.42 -22.60
CA PRO A 450 37.72 -10.59 -21.75
C PRO A 450 36.34 -11.21 -21.55
N GLY A 451 36.41 -12.53 -21.45
CA GLY A 451 35.29 -13.46 -21.43
C GLY A 451 34.40 -13.42 -20.22
N ALA A 452 33.29 -14.03 -20.49
CA ALA A 452 32.45 -14.93 -19.72
C ALA A 452 32.33 -14.81 -18.18
N GLY A 453 31.08 -14.69 -17.73
CA GLY A 453 30.60 -15.46 -16.55
C GLY A 453 30.80 -14.78 -15.21
N GLY A 454 30.11 -13.66 -14.99
CA GLY A 454 29.85 -13.15 -13.63
C GLY A 454 28.37 -13.21 -13.34
N LYS A 455 27.95 -14.06 -12.35
CA LYS A 455 26.66 -13.97 -11.71
C LYS A 455 26.44 -12.51 -11.29
N PRO A 456 25.22 -11.93 -11.40
CA PRO A 456 24.96 -10.60 -10.88
C PRO A 456 25.11 -10.62 -9.36
N GLY A 457 26.29 -10.21 -8.88
CA GLY A 457 26.54 -9.94 -7.48
C GLY A 457 25.61 -8.82 -7.06
N ALA A 458 24.75 -9.06 -6.11
CA ALA A 458 24.00 -8.04 -5.42
C ALA A 458 25.00 -6.98 -4.91
N LEU A 459 24.92 -5.76 -5.43
CA LEU A 459 25.66 -4.61 -4.92
C LEU A 459 25.15 -4.35 -3.50
N VAL A 460 25.84 -4.91 -2.52
CA VAL A 460 25.58 -4.66 -1.11
C VAL A 460 25.98 -3.20 -0.86
N ALA A 461 24.99 -2.35 -0.67
CA ALA A 461 25.19 -0.96 -0.31
C ALA A 461 25.94 -0.89 1.04
N LYS A 462 27.15 -0.32 1.03
CA LYS A 462 27.99 -0.13 2.22
C LYS A 462 27.33 0.91 3.15
N GLY A 463 26.97 0.54 4.36
CA GLY A 463 26.43 1.40 5.42
C GLY A 463 25.36 0.70 6.28
N PRO A 464 25.06 1.21 7.48
CA PRO A 464 23.97 0.66 8.30
C PRO A 464 22.65 0.80 7.57
N ASN A 465 21.76 -0.18 7.78
CA ASN A 465 20.44 -0.17 7.17
C ASN A 465 19.63 1.00 7.74
N PRO A 466 19.13 1.93 6.92
CA PRO A 466 18.38 3.10 7.41
C PRO A 466 17.09 2.72 8.17
N CYS A 467 16.59 1.50 8.00
CA CYS A 467 15.45 1.00 8.75
C CYS A 467 15.81 0.52 10.18
N ASP A 468 17.09 0.23 10.46
CA ASP A 468 17.54 -0.21 11.79
C ASP A 468 17.82 0.98 12.71
N GLU A 469 18.27 2.12 12.17
CA GLU A 469 18.48 3.35 12.93
C GLU A 469 17.18 3.86 13.57
N LEU A 470 16.06 3.70 12.88
CA LEU A 470 14.73 4.09 13.38
C LEU A 470 14.28 3.22 14.57
N SER A 471 14.80 2.00 14.68
CA SER A 471 14.52 1.09 15.81
C SER A 471 15.34 1.44 17.07
N ALA A 472 16.42 2.20 16.92
CA ALA A 472 17.33 2.55 18.02
C ALA A 472 16.88 3.77 18.83
N VAL A 473 16.07 4.65 18.22
CA VAL A 473 15.58 5.89 18.90
C VAL A 473 14.59 5.58 20.01
N ASP A 474 13.97 4.41 20.02
CA ASP A 474 12.95 4.00 21.00
C ASP A 474 13.52 3.23 22.23
N LYS A 475 14.87 3.13 22.38
CA LYS A 475 15.45 2.65 23.64
C LYS A 475 15.46 3.78 24.64
N PRO A 476 14.78 3.66 25.79
CA PRO A 476 14.86 4.66 26.85
C PRO A 476 16.32 4.83 27.25
N GLN A 477 16.84 6.04 27.07
CA GLN A 477 18.16 6.40 27.56
C GLN A 477 18.17 6.14 29.08
N GLY A 478 18.95 5.15 29.49
CA GLY A 478 19.13 4.82 30.90
C GLY A 478 19.55 6.08 31.64
N LYS A 479 18.80 6.42 32.70
CA LYS A 479 19.15 7.51 33.62
C LYS A 479 20.64 7.41 33.95
N PRO A 480 21.42 8.50 33.90
CA PRO A 480 22.77 8.48 34.39
C PRO A 480 22.75 8.10 35.87
N GLN A 481 23.42 6.99 36.21
CA GLN A 481 23.62 6.60 37.59
C GLN A 481 24.38 7.70 38.31
N ALA A 482 23.74 8.36 39.27
CA ALA A 482 24.40 9.28 40.20
C ALA A 482 25.48 8.49 40.95
N LYS A 483 26.74 8.92 40.81
CA LYS A 483 27.85 8.46 41.66
C LYS A 483 27.54 8.71 43.14
N PRO A 484 27.70 7.73 44.03
CA PRO A 484 27.59 8.01 45.46
C PRO A 484 28.70 8.96 45.92
N SER A 485 28.29 10.11 46.45
CA SER A 485 29.21 11.03 47.12
C SER A 485 29.71 10.38 48.39
N GLY A 486 31.00 10.04 48.42
CA GLY A 486 31.68 9.62 49.63
C GLY A 486 31.72 10.74 50.64
N LYS A 487 31.28 10.51 51.89
CA LYS A 487 31.53 11.35 53.05
C LYS A 487 33.01 11.33 53.38
N PRO A 488 33.65 12.48 53.70
CA PRO A 488 34.89 12.50 54.43
C PRO A 488 34.62 12.29 55.93
N ALA A 489 35.53 11.60 56.56
CA ALA A 489 35.62 11.39 58.00
C ALA A 489 36.14 12.69 58.67
#